data_97a4bb8df0051278610b99b1a82a497e
#
_entry.id   97a4bb8df0051278610b99b1a82a497e
#
_cell.length_a   1.000
_cell.length_b   1.000
_cell.length_c   1.000
_cell.angle_alpha   90.00
_cell.angle_beta   90.00
_cell.angle_gamma   90.00
#
_symmetry.space_group_name_H-M   'P 1'
#
loop_
_entity.id
_entity.type
_entity.pdbx_description
1 polymer ?
#
loop_
_entity_poly.entity_id
_entity_poly.type
_entity_poly.pdbx_seq_one_letter_code
_entity_poly.pdbx_strand_id
1 'polypeptide(L)'
;MVRLHESHAAVVTAVLVLLGVSTALAEDTIRTESVHFEPGTNGTTVKGKVRGYDSVDYVLEASKGQHMSVSMNTDNASSYFNILAPGESEAAMFIGSTSGIEYKGKLPKSGNYKIRVYLMRNAARRDEVAKYTLKMNVTGDAQKAGASSGKPKRKHVGLADLKGMDAITAIDVMTARGFKGVDTITSGETLYGIYYNPSTKQCIQLTNADDKVYAVNDIKTHPKCH
;
A
#
# COMPACT_ATOMS: atom_id res chain seq x y z
N MET A 1 73.26 -24.40 -52.30
CA MET A 1 72.90 -23.35 -51.37
C MET A 1 71.43 -22.95 -51.60
N VAL A 2 70.53 -23.47 -50.82
CA VAL A 2 69.08 -23.19 -50.93
C VAL A 2 68.73 -22.43 -49.69
N ARG A 3 68.21 -21.18 -49.86
CA ARG A 3 67.71 -20.40 -48.76
C ARG A 3 66.22 -20.66 -48.63
N LEU A 4 65.78 -21.13 -47.46
CA LEU A 4 64.40 -21.21 -47.04
C LEU A 4 63.96 -19.86 -46.62
N HIS A 5 62.80 -19.41 -47.17
CA HIS A 5 62.05 -18.25 -46.72
C HIS A 5 60.95 -18.72 -45.73
N GLU A 6 61.06 -18.34 -44.50
CA GLU A 6 60.00 -18.53 -43.52
C GLU A 6 58.99 -17.39 -43.64
N SER A 7 57.78 -17.77 -43.97
CA SER A 7 56.64 -16.84 -44.00
C SER A 7 55.92 -16.84 -42.62
N HIS A 8 56.01 -15.74 -41.87
CA HIS A 8 55.27 -15.58 -40.64
C HIS A 8 53.87 -15.11 -40.99
N ALA A 9 52.88 -15.99 -40.82
CA ALA A 9 51.48 -15.63 -40.90
C ALA A 9 51.04 -15.05 -39.54
N ALA A 10 50.74 -13.73 -39.51
CA ALA A 10 50.18 -13.07 -38.37
C ALA A 10 48.67 -13.37 -38.28
N VAL A 11 48.27 -14.14 -37.25
CA VAL A 11 46.85 -14.36 -36.93
C VAL A 11 46.34 -13.16 -36.16
N VAL A 12 45.51 -12.32 -36.80
CA VAL A 12 44.78 -11.23 -36.14
C VAL A 12 43.52 -11.83 -35.55
N THR A 13 43.49 -12.03 -34.24
CA THR A 13 42.29 -12.45 -33.50
C THR A 13 41.42 -11.22 -33.24
N ALA A 14 40.36 -11.05 -34.00
CA ALA A 14 39.36 -10.02 -33.74
C ALA A 14 38.48 -10.42 -32.54
N VAL A 15 38.67 -9.78 -31.40
CA VAL A 15 37.79 -9.91 -30.22
C VAL A 15 36.53 -9.07 -30.45
N LEU A 16 35.41 -9.72 -30.75
CA LEU A 16 34.11 -9.10 -30.89
C LEU A 16 33.53 -8.88 -29.48
N VAL A 17 33.62 -7.68 -28.96
CA VAL A 17 32.98 -7.28 -27.70
C VAL A 17 31.49 -7.04 -27.97
N LEU A 18 30.65 -8.02 -27.65
CA LEU A 18 29.18 -7.86 -27.61
C LEU A 18 28.80 -7.00 -26.41
N LEU A 19 28.57 -5.72 -26.63
CA LEU A 19 27.93 -4.83 -25.68
C LEU A 19 26.45 -5.25 -25.57
N GLY A 20 26.15 -6.08 -24.57
CA GLY A 20 24.77 -6.41 -24.20
C GLY A 20 24.05 -5.16 -23.71
N VAL A 21 23.22 -4.57 -24.53
CA VAL A 21 22.26 -3.52 -24.11
C VAL A 21 21.18 -4.22 -23.29
N SER A 22 21.32 -4.24 -21.97
CA SER A 22 20.23 -4.63 -21.06
C SER A 22 19.15 -3.55 -21.16
N THR A 23 18.09 -3.83 -21.91
CA THR A 23 16.84 -3.05 -21.81
C THR A 23 16.20 -3.38 -20.47
N ALA A 24 16.43 -2.54 -19.47
CA ALA A 24 15.64 -2.56 -18.26
C ALA A 24 14.19 -2.22 -18.68
N LEU A 25 13.32 -3.23 -18.66
CA LEU A 25 11.88 -3.02 -18.73
C LEU A 25 11.54 -2.25 -17.45
N ALA A 26 11.08 -1.02 -17.58
CA ALA A 26 10.50 -0.29 -16.47
C ALA A 26 9.25 -1.05 -16.07
N GLU A 27 9.28 -1.69 -14.90
CA GLU A 27 8.13 -2.35 -14.31
C GLU A 27 7.17 -1.28 -13.80
N ASP A 28 5.88 -1.40 -14.17
CA ASP A 28 4.84 -0.49 -13.72
C ASP A 28 4.76 -0.54 -12.19
N THR A 29 5.09 0.54 -11.50
CA THR A 29 5.14 0.56 -10.05
C THR A 29 3.91 1.22 -9.45
N ILE A 30 3.28 0.55 -8.46
CA ILE A 30 2.23 1.15 -7.64
C ILE A 30 2.83 1.48 -6.28
N ARG A 31 3.11 2.76 -6.04
CA ARG A 31 3.53 3.25 -4.73
C ARG A 31 2.31 3.43 -3.84
N THR A 32 2.37 2.95 -2.60
CA THR A 32 1.29 3.08 -1.62
C THR A 32 1.68 4.06 -0.52
N GLU A 33 0.81 5.03 -0.24
CA GLU A 33 0.96 6.03 0.81
C GLU A 33 -0.27 6.03 1.73
N SER A 34 -0.04 5.87 3.03
CA SER A 34 -1.12 5.96 4.03
C SER A 34 -1.48 7.41 4.30
N VAL A 35 -2.78 7.72 4.28
CA VAL A 35 -3.31 9.05 4.55
C VAL A 35 -3.87 9.10 5.96
N HIS A 36 -3.36 10.05 6.75
CA HIS A 36 -3.87 10.34 8.08
C HIS A 36 -4.30 11.81 8.13
N PHE A 37 -5.43 12.06 8.78
CA PHE A 37 -5.87 13.43 9.05
C PHE A 37 -5.28 13.91 10.38
N GLU A 38 -4.85 15.15 10.43
CA GLU A 38 -4.43 15.77 11.67
C GLU A 38 -5.57 15.77 12.71
N PRO A 39 -5.25 15.60 14.00
CA PRO A 39 -6.26 15.62 15.06
C PRO A 39 -7.18 16.84 14.96
N GLY A 40 -8.48 16.61 14.96
CA GLY A 40 -9.49 17.67 14.85
C GLY A 40 -9.79 18.14 13.42
N THR A 41 -9.16 17.56 12.41
CA THR A 41 -9.46 17.85 11.00
C THR A 41 -10.22 16.70 10.34
N ASN A 42 -10.96 17.01 9.28
CA ASN A 42 -11.72 16.05 8.48
C ASN A 42 -11.11 15.83 7.09
N GLY A 43 -9.90 16.33 6.85
CA GLY A 43 -9.29 16.23 5.54
C GLY A 43 -7.81 16.59 5.52
N THR A 44 -7.19 16.34 4.38
CA THR A 44 -5.81 16.67 4.12
C THR A 44 -5.60 17.03 2.66
N THR A 45 -4.44 17.61 2.38
CA THR A 45 -4.00 17.92 1.02
C THR A 45 -2.60 17.37 0.83
N VAL A 46 -2.42 16.52 -0.16
CA VAL A 46 -1.12 15.96 -0.55
C VAL A 46 -0.69 16.50 -1.90
N LYS A 47 0.62 16.61 -2.08
CA LYS A 47 1.23 16.95 -3.38
C LYS A 47 2.07 15.77 -3.83
N GLY A 48 1.98 15.42 -5.10
CA GLY A 48 2.71 14.30 -5.66
C GLY A 48 3.05 14.46 -7.13
N LYS A 49 3.71 13.44 -7.65
CA LYS A 49 3.97 13.29 -9.08
C LYS A 49 3.85 11.83 -9.49
N VAL A 50 3.39 11.60 -10.72
CA VAL A 50 3.43 10.30 -11.42
C VAL A 50 4.15 10.47 -12.74
N ARG A 51 4.80 9.40 -13.23
CA ARG A 51 5.50 9.39 -14.51
C ARG A 51 5.20 8.09 -15.26
N GLY A 52 4.95 8.20 -16.55
CA GLY A 52 4.72 7.03 -17.37
C GLY A 52 3.58 6.17 -16.83
N TYR A 53 3.83 4.89 -16.63
CA TYR A 53 2.88 3.91 -16.09
C TYR A 53 2.85 3.83 -14.56
N ASP A 54 3.70 4.57 -13.86
CA ASP A 54 3.66 4.62 -12.41
C ASP A 54 2.31 5.11 -11.89
N SER A 55 1.89 4.56 -10.75
CA SER A 55 0.67 4.97 -10.05
C SER A 55 0.95 5.18 -8.56
N VAL A 56 0.11 5.98 -7.90
CA VAL A 56 0.17 6.16 -6.44
C VAL A 56 -1.19 5.84 -5.84
N ASP A 57 -1.22 4.89 -4.90
CA ASP A 57 -2.38 4.57 -4.10
C ASP A 57 -2.32 5.31 -2.75
N TYR A 58 -3.17 6.31 -2.58
CA TYR A 58 -3.41 6.94 -1.28
C TYR A 58 -4.45 6.13 -0.52
N VAL A 59 -4.04 5.53 0.59
CA VAL A 59 -4.90 4.66 1.41
C VAL A 59 -5.49 5.45 2.56
N LEU A 60 -6.82 5.57 2.58
CA LEU A 60 -7.60 6.33 3.54
C LEU A 60 -8.63 5.44 4.22
N GLU A 61 -8.57 5.33 5.55
CA GLU A 61 -9.59 4.62 6.32
C GLU A 61 -10.85 5.48 6.48
N ALA A 62 -12.00 4.92 6.12
CA ALA A 62 -13.28 5.58 6.28
C ALA A 62 -14.40 4.58 6.60
N SER A 63 -15.51 5.08 7.16
CA SER A 63 -16.64 4.27 7.59
C SER A 63 -17.82 4.37 6.63
N LYS A 64 -18.57 3.27 6.53
CA LYS A 64 -19.85 3.25 5.82
C LYS A 64 -20.73 4.40 6.30
N GLY A 65 -21.34 5.10 5.35
CA GLY A 65 -22.26 6.20 5.61
C GLY A 65 -21.61 7.57 5.68
N GLN A 66 -20.31 7.66 5.88
CA GLN A 66 -19.58 8.93 5.76
C GLN A 66 -19.61 9.45 4.32
N HIS A 67 -19.39 10.74 4.16
CA HIS A 67 -19.27 11.39 2.85
C HIS A 67 -17.79 11.68 2.58
N MET A 68 -17.31 11.16 1.47
CA MET A 68 -15.95 11.45 0.98
C MET A 68 -16.03 12.48 -0.14
N SER A 69 -15.14 13.45 -0.10
CA SER A 69 -14.87 14.32 -1.25
C SER A 69 -13.38 14.26 -1.58
N VAL A 70 -13.10 14.10 -2.86
CA VAL A 70 -11.74 14.12 -3.42
C VAL A 70 -11.71 15.07 -4.60
N SER A 71 -10.76 15.98 -4.62
CA SER A 71 -10.52 16.85 -5.79
C SER A 71 -9.04 16.88 -6.11
N MET A 72 -8.71 16.88 -7.40
CA MET A 72 -7.35 16.93 -7.89
C MET A 72 -7.14 18.17 -8.75
N ASN A 73 -5.99 18.83 -8.56
CA ASN A 73 -5.47 19.81 -9.48
C ASN A 73 -4.15 19.25 -10.05
N THR A 74 -3.95 19.33 -11.36
CA THR A 74 -2.79 18.75 -12.04
C THR A 74 -2.34 19.63 -13.18
N ASP A 75 -1.04 19.59 -13.51
CA ASP A 75 -0.43 20.25 -14.64
C ASP A 75 -0.49 19.43 -15.94
N ASN A 76 -1.06 18.22 -15.90
CA ASN A 76 -1.22 17.34 -17.06
C ASN A 76 -2.67 16.89 -17.21
N ALA A 77 -3.33 17.31 -18.29
CA ALA A 77 -4.73 17.00 -18.58
C ALA A 77 -5.03 15.48 -18.78
N SER A 78 -4.00 14.67 -18.91
CA SER A 78 -4.12 13.20 -18.98
C SER A 78 -3.95 12.52 -17.63
N SER A 79 -3.81 13.27 -16.53
CA SER A 79 -3.71 12.72 -15.17
C SER A 79 -5.07 12.72 -14.50
N TYR A 80 -5.42 11.58 -13.91
CA TYR A 80 -6.70 11.33 -13.24
C TYR A 80 -6.51 10.54 -11.96
N PHE A 81 -7.57 10.39 -11.19
CA PHE A 81 -7.62 9.45 -10.09
C PHE A 81 -8.84 8.54 -10.17
N ASN A 82 -8.69 7.32 -9.66
CA ASN A 82 -9.78 6.39 -9.43
C ASN A 82 -9.98 6.20 -7.92
N ILE A 83 -11.19 5.82 -7.49
CA ILE A 83 -11.44 5.41 -6.11
C ILE A 83 -11.85 3.95 -6.09
N LEU A 84 -11.11 3.14 -5.34
CA LEU A 84 -11.41 1.73 -5.11
C LEU A 84 -11.97 1.57 -3.69
N ALA A 85 -13.05 0.81 -3.57
CA ALA A 85 -13.67 0.51 -2.28
C ALA A 85 -12.83 -0.50 -1.48
N PRO A 86 -13.05 -0.62 -0.17
CA PRO A 86 -12.37 -1.62 0.65
C PRO A 86 -12.54 -3.04 0.12
N GLY A 87 -11.40 -3.74 -0.03
CA GLY A 87 -11.34 -5.11 -0.59
C GLY A 87 -11.20 -5.19 -2.10
N GLU A 88 -11.31 -4.06 -2.82
CA GLU A 88 -11.16 -4.02 -4.28
C GLU A 88 -9.70 -3.72 -4.66
N SER A 89 -9.22 -4.38 -5.72
CA SER A 89 -7.90 -4.15 -6.30
C SER A 89 -7.97 -3.53 -7.70
N GLU A 90 -9.04 -3.81 -8.44
CA GLU A 90 -9.21 -3.40 -9.84
C GLU A 90 -10.52 -2.66 -10.09
N ALA A 91 -11.62 -3.09 -9.44
CA ALA A 91 -12.93 -2.49 -9.65
C ALA A 91 -13.04 -1.14 -8.94
N ALA A 92 -12.97 -0.05 -9.69
CA ALA A 92 -13.12 1.29 -9.14
C ALA A 92 -14.60 1.67 -9.01
N MET A 93 -14.97 2.24 -7.85
CA MET A 93 -16.29 2.85 -7.64
C MET A 93 -16.41 4.25 -8.26
N PHE A 94 -15.29 4.87 -8.59
CA PHE A 94 -15.18 6.14 -9.32
C PHE A 94 -14.01 6.06 -10.29
N ILE A 95 -14.25 6.45 -11.54
CA ILE A 95 -13.24 6.44 -12.60
C ILE A 95 -13.08 7.87 -13.11
N GLY A 96 -11.96 8.50 -12.75
CA GLY A 96 -11.70 9.90 -13.04
C GLY A 96 -11.61 10.22 -14.53
N SER A 97 -11.08 9.31 -15.35
CA SER A 97 -10.97 9.53 -16.79
C SER A 97 -12.31 9.65 -17.53
N THR A 98 -13.41 9.21 -16.92
CA THR A 98 -14.77 9.32 -17.44
C THR A 98 -15.63 10.32 -16.68
N SER A 99 -15.35 10.53 -15.39
CA SER A 99 -16.19 11.31 -14.47
C SER A 99 -15.55 12.63 -14.02
N GLY A 100 -14.30 12.89 -14.44
CA GLY A 100 -13.56 14.11 -14.11
C GLY A 100 -12.66 13.97 -12.88
N ILE A 101 -12.18 15.10 -12.39
CA ILE A 101 -11.16 15.19 -11.33
C ILE A 101 -11.76 15.57 -9.96
N GLU A 102 -13.05 15.40 -9.80
CA GLU A 102 -13.77 15.63 -8.54
C GLU A 102 -14.72 14.49 -8.23
N TYR A 103 -14.68 14.03 -7.00
CA TYR A 103 -15.61 13.04 -6.45
C TYR A 103 -16.28 13.59 -5.19
N LYS A 104 -17.58 13.37 -5.07
CA LYS A 104 -18.37 13.59 -3.84
C LYS A 104 -19.39 12.48 -3.72
N GLY A 105 -19.36 11.73 -2.62
CA GLY A 105 -20.29 10.64 -2.45
C GLY A 105 -20.34 10.05 -1.05
N LYS A 106 -21.44 9.36 -0.76
CA LYS A 106 -21.62 8.59 0.47
C LYS A 106 -20.91 7.25 0.32
N LEU A 107 -20.16 6.85 1.35
CA LEU A 107 -19.36 5.65 1.32
C LEU A 107 -20.20 4.40 1.60
N PRO A 108 -20.16 3.38 0.72
CA PRO A 108 -20.96 2.17 0.84
C PRO A 108 -20.43 1.15 1.84
N LYS A 109 -19.12 1.17 2.13
CA LYS A 109 -18.42 0.18 2.97
C LYS A 109 -17.55 0.91 4.01
N SER A 110 -17.21 0.21 5.11
CA SER A 110 -16.16 0.64 6.04
C SER A 110 -14.84 -0.05 5.71
N GLY A 111 -13.73 0.65 5.87
CA GLY A 111 -12.37 0.12 5.67
C GLY A 111 -11.49 1.07 4.84
N ASN A 112 -10.43 0.50 4.27
CA ASN A 112 -9.41 1.24 3.55
C ASN A 112 -9.83 1.47 2.10
N TYR A 113 -10.13 2.71 1.77
CA TYR A 113 -10.31 3.17 0.40
C TYR A 113 -8.97 3.50 -0.22
N LYS A 114 -8.79 3.23 -1.51
CA LYS A 114 -7.60 3.62 -2.27
C LYS A 114 -7.99 4.69 -3.28
N ILE A 115 -7.31 5.82 -3.23
CA ILE A 115 -7.39 6.88 -4.25
C ILE A 115 -6.15 6.71 -5.12
N ARG A 116 -6.31 6.09 -6.30
CA ARG A 116 -5.21 5.78 -7.22
C ARG A 116 -5.05 6.92 -8.22
N VAL A 117 -3.90 7.60 -8.17
CA VAL A 117 -3.52 8.61 -9.16
C VAL A 117 -2.66 7.99 -10.25
N TYR A 118 -2.95 8.30 -11.52
CA TYR A 118 -2.28 7.71 -12.68
C TYR A 118 -2.31 8.65 -13.89
N LEU A 119 -1.55 8.29 -14.93
CA LEU A 119 -1.64 8.89 -16.27
C LEU A 119 -2.39 7.97 -17.23
N MET A 120 -3.16 8.55 -18.14
CA MET A 120 -3.78 7.82 -19.26
C MET A 120 -2.71 7.20 -20.17
N ARG A 121 -3.05 6.04 -20.76
CA ARG A 121 -2.10 5.24 -21.59
C ARG A 121 -1.37 6.03 -22.66
N ASN A 122 -2.04 6.99 -23.30
CA ASN A 122 -1.42 7.83 -24.34
C ASN A 122 -0.28 8.69 -23.78
N ALA A 123 -0.46 9.30 -22.62
CA ALA A 123 0.56 10.07 -21.92
C ALA A 123 1.63 9.16 -21.29
N ALA A 124 1.20 8.05 -20.67
CA ALA A 124 2.09 7.06 -20.09
C ALA A 124 3.10 6.49 -21.08
N ARG A 125 2.67 6.14 -22.30
CA ARG A 125 3.56 5.66 -23.38
C ARG A 125 4.59 6.71 -23.85
N ARG A 126 4.32 7.99 -23.64
CA ARG A 126 5.27 9.07 -23.94
C ARG A 126 6.14 9.42 -22.72
N ASP A 127 6.04 8.62 -21.65
CA ASP A 127 6.76 8.81 -20.41
C ASP A 127 6.57 10.21 -19.79
N GLU A 128 5.36 10.77 -19.97
CA GLU A 128 5.01 12.09 -19.44
C GLU A 128 5.01 12.10 -17.92
N VAL A 129 5.20 13.27 -17.34
CA VAL A 129 5.12 13.53 -15.92
C VAL A 129 3.88 14.37 -15.63
N ALA A 130 3.14 14.01 -14.59
CA ALA A 130 2.10 14.85 -14.03
C ALA A 130 2.43 15.19 -12.57
N LYS A 131 2.46 16.48 -12.25
CA LYS A 131 2.44 16.96 -10.86
C LYS A 131 1.01 17.25 -10.48
N TYR A 132 0.65 16.90 -9.26
CA TYR A 132 -0.72 17.12 -8.80
C TYR A 132 -0.78 17.54 -7.33
N THR A 133 -1.90 18.15 -7.00
CA THR A 133 -2.35 18.38 -5.62
C THR A 133 -3.68 17.67 -5.46
N LEU A 134 -3.74 16.75 -4.51
CA LEU A 134 -4.93 15.95 -4.19
C LEU A 134 -5.47 16.38 -2.83
N LYS A 135 -6.70 16.90 -2.81
CA LYS A 135 -7.40 17.27 -1.58
C LYS A 135 -8.43 16.19 -1.26
N MET A 136 -8.36 15.65 -0.06
CA MET A 136 -9.23 14.59 0.42
C MET A 136 -9.93 15.04 1.70
N ASN A 137 -11.24 14.84 1.79
CA ASN A 137 -12.04 15.10 3.01
C ASN A 137 -12.98 13.92 3.23
N VAL A 138 -13.20 13.58 4.51
CA VAL A 138 -14.24 12.64 4.94
C VAL A 138 -15.02 13.28 6.06
N THR A 139 -16.33 13.46 5.86
CA THR A 139 -17.24 14.13 6.79
C THR A 139 -18.40 13.23 7.17
N GLY A 140 -19.11 13.60 8.23
CA GLY A 140 -20.22 12.83 8.77
C GLY A 140 -19.77 11.85 9.84
N ASP A 141 -20.69 11.52 10.72
CA ASP A 141 -20.45 10.51 11.74
C ASP A 141 -20.21 9.16 11.07
N ALA A 142 -19.16 8.47 11.50
CA ALA A 142 -19.03 7.06 11.20
C ALA A 142 -20.34 6.40 11.60
N GLN A 143 -21.16 5.96 10.62
CA GLN A 143 -22.34 5.18 10.95
C GLN A 143 -21.84 3.96 11.72
N LYS A 144 -22.04 3.97 13.04
CA LYS A 144 -21.91 2.77 13.86
C LYS A 144 -22.75 1.72 13.15
N ALA A 145 -22.09 0.74 12.58
CA ALA A 145 -22.78 -0.39 11.98
C ALA A 145 -23.83 -0.85 13.00
N GLY A 146 -25.12 -0.65 12.67
CA GLY A 146 -26.29 -1.03 13.41
C GLY A 146 -26.15 -0.99 14.93
N ALA A 147 -26.67 0.07 15.56
CA ALA A 147 -27.04 -0.02 16.96
C ALA A 147 -28.22 -0.99 17.07
N SER A 148 -27.91 -2.28 17.11
CA SER A 148 -28.77 -3.32 17.64
C SER A 148 -28.34 -3.54 19.09
N SER A 149 -29.18 -3.08 20.00
CA SER A 149 -29.34 -3.50 21.39
C SER A 149 -28.10 -3.98 22.16
N GLY A 150 -27.65 -3.14 23.09
CA GLY A 150 -27.20 -3.58 24.40
C GLY A 150 -26.18 -4.72 24.50
N LYS A 151 -24.93 -4.53 23.97
CA LYS A 151 -23.78 -5.26 24.51
C LYS A 151 -22.71 -4.25 24.96
N PRO A 152 -22.03 -4.48 26.09
CA PRO A 152 -21.02 -3.57 26.59
C PRO A 152 -19.93 -3.37 25.52
N LYS A 153 -19.55 -2.11 25.29
CA LYS A 153 -18.48 -1.69 24.40
C LYS A 153 -17.20 -2.47 24.74
N ARG A 154 -16.85 -3.47 23.94
CA ARG A 154 -15.61 -4.26 24.15
C ARG A 154 -14.44 -3.29 24.05
N LYS A 155 -13.76 -3.12 25.17
CA LYS A 155 -12.61 -2.22 25.28
C LYS A 155 -11.45 -2.89 24.53
N HIS A 156 -11.07 -2.34 23.37
CA HIS A 156 -9.88 -2.80 22.65
C HIS A 156 -8.64 -2.66 23.54
N VAL A 157 -7.79 -3.69 23.54
CA VAL A 157 -6.52 -3.66 24.24
C VAL A 157 -5.54 -2.84 23.41
N GLY A 158 -4.93 -1.82 24.02
CA GLY A 158 -3.86 -1.05 23.40
C GLY A 158 -2.58 -1.87 23.23
N LEU A 159 -1.89 -1.74 22.12
CA LEU A 159 -0.70 -2.54 21.77
C LEU A 159 0.42 -1.68 21.17
N ALA A 160 0.29 -0.36 21.24
CA ALA A 160 1.26 0.58 20.64
C ALA A 160 2.66 0.48 21.27
N ASP A 161 2.72 0.06 22.51
CA ASP A 161 3.95 -0.13 23.30
C ASP A 161 4.78 -1.36 22.88
N LEU A 162 4.21 -2.26 22.09
CA LEU A 162 4.94 -3.45 21.62
C LEU A 162 5.94 -3.12 20.50
N LYS A 163 5.74 -2.03 19.77
CA LYS A 163 6.65 -1.65 18.68
C LYS A 163 8.05 -1.34 19.22
N GLY A 164 9.06 -2.03 18.67
CA GLY A 164 10.46 -1.93 19.09
C GLY A 164 10.82 -2.83 20.27
N MET A 165 9.84 -3.52 20.88
CA MET A 165 10.07 -4.48 21.96
C MET A 165 10.75 -5.73 21.41
N ASP A 166 11.52 -6.40 22.25
CA ASP A 166 12.03 -7.75 21.98
C ASP A 166 10.87 -8.71 21.64
N ALA A 167 11.05 -9.53 20.60
CA ALA A 167 9.98 -10.37 20.05
C ALA A 167 9.44 -11.40 21.07
N ILE A 168 10.31 -11.97 21.91
CA ILE A 168 9.91 -12.95 22.93
C ILE A 168 9.14 -12.23 24.03
N THR A 169 9.65 -11.10 24.52
CA THR A 169 8.97 -10.26 25.51
C THR A 169 7.60 -9.81 25.04
N ALA A 170 7.48 -9.46 23.76
CA ALA A 170 6.19 -9.06 23.18
C ALA A 170 5.16 -10.20 23.18
N ILE A 171 5.57 -11.45 22.98
CA ILE A 171 4.69 -12.65 23.07
C ILE A 171 4.14 -12.79 24.49
N ASP A 172 4.98 -12.60 25.50
CA ASP A 172 4.56 -12.68 26.91
C ASP A 172 3.54 -11.57 27.24
N VAL A 173 3.80 -10.34 26.78
CA VAL A 173 2.87 -9.21 26.93
C VAL A 173 1.56 -9.46 26.21
N MET A 174 1.58 -10.01 24.98
CA MET A 174 0.38 -10.37 24.25
C MET A 174 -0.45 -11.42 25.03
N THR A 175 0.21 -12.44 25.55
CA THR A 175 -0.42 -13.51 26.35
C THR A 175 -1.05 -12.94 27.63
N ALA A 176 -0.33 -12.08 28.36
CA ALA A 176 -0.82 -11.41 29.57
C ALA A 176 -2.05 -10.50 29.29
N ARG A 177 -2.14 -9.94 28.06
CA ARG A 177 -3.29 -9.15 27.61
C ARG A 177 -4.44 -9.98 27.03
N GLY A 178 -4.38 -11.30 27.14
CA GLY A 178 -5.44 -12.23 26.73
C GLY A 178 -5.45 -12.60 25.24
N PHE A 179 -4.36 -12.35 24.54
CA PHE A 179 -4.17 -12.82 23.17
C PHE A 179 -3.59 -14.23 23.14
N LYS A 180 -4.04 -15.03 22.19
CA LYS A 180 -3.51 -16.37 21.90
C LYS A 180 -2.88 -16.35 20.51
N GLY A 181 -1.68 -16.89 20.37
CA GLY A 181 -1.08 -17.15 19.06
C GLY A 181 -1.94 -18.17 18.30
N VAL A 182 -2.41 -17.82 17.11
CA VAL A 182 -3.28 -18.70 16.30
C VAL A 182 -2.62 -19.12 15.00
N ASP A 183 -1.64 -18.35 14.53
CA ASP A 183 -0.86 -18.68 13.33
C ASP A 183 0.51 -18.02 13.32
N THR A 184 1.40 -18.55 12.48
CA THR A 184 2.73 -17.97 12.24
C THR A 184 3.08 -18.17 10.78
N ILE A 185 3.48 -17.09 10.12
CA ILE A 185 3.90 -17.07 8.72
C ILE A 185 5.33 -16.56 8.67
N THR A 186 6.20 -17.22 7.93
CA THR A 186 7.59 -16.80 7.72
C THR A 186 7.79 -16.40 6.26
N SER A 187 8.42 -15.26 6.03
CA SER A 187 8.79 -14.81 4.70
C SER A 187 10.21 -14.20 4.75
N GLY A 188 11.18 -14.93 4.20
CA GLY A 188 12.59 -14.62 4.38
C GLY A 188 12.98 -14.62 5.86
N GLU A 189 13.61 -13.56 6.33
CA GLU A 189 14.01 -13.35 7.73
C GLU A 189 12.91 -12.71 8.60
N THR A 190 11.73 -12.44 8.02
CA THR A 190 10.61 -11.82 8.73
C THR A 190 9.61 -12.86 9.21
N LEU A 191 9.23 -12.77 10.47
CA LEU A 191 8.24 -13.61 11.11
C LEU A 191 6.95 -12.80 11.37
N TYR A 192 5.82 -13.31 10.88
CA TYR A 192 4.49 -12.75 11.12
C TYR A 192 3.73 -13.63 12.07
N GLY A 193 3.63 -13.22 13.34
CA GLY A 193 2.82 -13.89 14.35
C GLY A 193 1.38 -13.39 14.32
N ILE A 194 0.40 -14.28 14.21
CA ILE A 194 -1.02 -13.93 14.24
C ILE A 194 -1.59 -14.28 15.61
N TYR A 195 -2.23 -13.31 16.24
CA TYR A 195 -2.76 -13.42 17.61
C TYR A 195 -4.23 -13.02 17.64
N TYR A 196 -5.03 -13.78 18.38
CA TYR A 196 -6.45 -13.53 18.57
C TYR A 196 -6.81 -13.36 20.03
N ASN A 197 -7.61 -12.34 20.35
CA ASN A 197 -8.16 -12.14 21.66
C ASN A 197 -9.67 -12.45 21.65
N PRO A 198 -10.12 -13.56 22.27
CA PRO A 198 -11.53 -13.97 22.23
C PRO A 198 -12.47 -13.01 22.97
N SER A 199 -11.96 -12.25 23.95
CA SER A 199 -12.77 -11.30 24.73
C SER A 199 -13.04 -10.02 23.96
N THR A 200 -12.03 -9.48 23.26
CA THR A 200 -12.13 -8.23 22.50
C THR A 200 -12.41 -8.45 21.02
N LYS A 201 -12.23 -9.68 20.53
CA LYS A 201 -12.32 -10.08 19.12
C LYS A 201 -11.27 -9.36 18.22
N GLN A 202 -10.17 -8.93 18.81
CA GLN A 202 -9.06 -8.38 18.07
C GLN A 202 -8.24 -9.50 17.44
N CYS A 203 -7.89 -9.31 16.16
CA CYS A 203 -6.99 -10.17 15.40
C CYS A 203 -5.76 -9.36 15.02
N ILE A 204 -4.63 -9.65 15.66
CA ILE A 204 -3.42 -8.84 15.58
C ILE A 204 -2.33 -9.61 14.86
N GLN A 205 -1.64 -8.92 13.93
CA GLN A 205 -0.41 -9.40 13.35
C GLN A 205 0.77 -8.64 13.96
N LEU A 206 1.70 -9.37 14.57
CA LEU A 206 3.03 -8.87 14.90
C LEU A 206 3.98 -9.19 13.74
N THR A 207 4.68 -8.19 13.25
CA THR A 207 5.76 -8.37 12.29
C THR A 207 7.08 -8.27 13.06
N ASN A 208 7.85 -9.34 13.09
CA ASN A 208 9.11 -9.43 13.80
C ASN A 208 10.26 -9.55 12.78
N ALA A 209 11.28 -8.72 12.97
CA ALA A 209 12.53 -8.77 12.25
C ALA A 209 13.66 -8.42 13.23
N ASP A 210 14.84 -9.03 13.09
CA ASP A 210 16.00 -8.80 13.95
C ASP A 210 15.67 -8.92 15.45
N ASP A 211 14.92 -9.97 15.83
CA ASP A 211 14.46 -10.25 17.19
C ASP A 211 13.61 -9.14 17.85
N LYS A 212 13.06 -8.21 17.05
CA LYS A 212 12.23 -7.09 17.52
C LYS A 212 10.89 -7.04 16.80
N VAL A 213 9.89 -6.50 17.50
CA VAL A 213 8.60 -6.15 16.89
C VAL A 213 8.76 -4.91 16.04
N TYR A 214 8.68 -5.09 14.73
CA TYR A 214 8.76 -4.01 13.75
C TYR A 214 7.41 -3.31 13.56
N ALA A 215 6.32 -4.09 13.51
CA ALA A 215 4.97 -3.56 13.32
C ALA A 215 3.92 -4.37 14.10
N VAL A 216 2.86 -3.67 14.52
CA VAL A 216 1.68 -4.24 15.19
C VAL A 216 0.46 -3.79 14.41
N ASN A 217 -0.23 -4.71 13.75
CA ASN A 217 -1.37 -4.41 12.91
C ASN A 217 -2.63 -5.14 13.37
N ASP A 218 -3.73 -4.42 13.56
CA ASP A 218 -5.05 -5.04 13.73
C ASP A 218 -5.57 -5.42 12.32
N ILE A 219 -5.41 -6.70 11.98
CA ILE A 219 -5.77 -7.21 10.66
C ILE A 219 -7.25 -7.60 10.54
N LYS A 220 -8.00 -7.53 11.65
CA LYS A 220 -9.46 -7.75 11.77
C LYS A 220 -9.97 -9.08 11.24
N THR A 221 -9.39 -9.61 10.17
CA THR A 221 -9.85 -10.83 9.51
C THR A 221 -8.66 -11.74 9.20
N HIS A 222 -8.61 -12.87 9.87
CA HIS A 222 -7.74 -14.00 9.54
C HIS A 222 -8.54 -15.28 9.74
N PRO A 223 -8.37 -16.33 8.88
CA PRO A 223 -9.14 -17.57 8.98
C PRO A 223 -9.14 -18.24 10.36
N LYS A 224 -8.09 -18.02 11.16
CA LYS A 224 -7.94 -18.58 12.52
C LYS A 224 -8.33 -17.60 13.64
N CYS A 225 -8.84 -16.41 13.34
CA CYS A 225 -9.28 -15.40 14.31
C CYS A 225 -10.80 -15.45 14.54
N HIS A 226 -11.29 -16.52 15.21
CA HIS A 226 -12.71 -16.71 15.60
C HIS A 226 -12.87 -17.60 16.81
#